data_69da72316292edbfafa48aca28f476e9
#
_entry.id   69da72316292edbfafa48aca28f476e9
#
_cell.length_a   1.000
_cell.length_b   1.000
_cell.length_c   1.000
_cell.angle_alpha   90.00
_cell.angle_beta   90.00
_cell.angle_gamma   90.00
#
_symmetry.space_group_name_H-M   'P 1'
#
loop_
_entity.id
_entity.type
_entity.pdbx_description
1 polymer ?
#
loop_
_entity_poly.entity_id
_entity_poly.type
_entity_poly.pdbx_seq_one_letter_code
_entity_poly.pdbx_strand_id
1 'polypeptide(L)'
;PAFVGQFGPKVTPGKLRAAMKKLGFADVFEVAIGADLCTVEEAHDFLEEVPEKLDWMGTSCCPAWSMMAKKLFPQFKDNISMALTPMVITARMVKKDHPNARIVFIGPCAAKKLEANRKSVRSDVDFVLTFEELLGMFDAKEIDFKTLEADPADGMDEGSGFGRGFAVGGGVAAAVVEAIKHIDPDREILIEYGDGLKECRKMLAMAKAGKRNGYLLEGMGCPGGCVAGAGTLRPVKESTASVERFKNAASSMSTTESPYLDRLKDVEEKC
;
A
#
# COMPACT_ATOMS: atom_id res chain seq x y z
N PRO A 1 5.10 -4.16 -2.27
CA PRO A 1 5.13 -5.36 -3.14
C PRO A 1 5.30 -5.05 -4.62
N ALA A 2 4.92 -3.83 -5.11
CA ALA A 2 5.08 -3.46 -6.52
C ALA A 2 6.52 -3.48 -7.05
N PHE A 3 7.53 -3.60 -6.18
CA PHE A 3 8.95 -3.62 -6.55
C PHE A 3 9.39 -4.92 -7.22
N VAL A 4 8.69 -6.02 -6.97
CA VAL A 4 9.09 -7.34 -7.49
C VAL A 4 9.05 -7.37 -9.02
N GLY A 5 10.13 -7.86 -9.62
CA GLY A 5 10.28 -7.93 -11.07
C GLY A 5 10.66 -6.62 -11.76
N GLN A 6 10.62 -5.46 -11.07
CA GLN A 6 10.90 -4.16 -11.69
C GLN A 6 12.35 -4.04 -12.19
N PHE A 7 13.31 -4.48 -11.42
CA PHE A 7 14.75 -4.39 -11.74
C PHE A 7 15.28 -5.61 -12.53
N GLY A 8 14.37 -6.49 -12.94
CA GLY A 8 14.67 -7.69 -13.72
C GLY A 8 14.18 -8.97 -13.07
N PRO A 9 13.95 -10.03 -13.87
CA PRO A 9 13.30 -11.25 -13.40
C PRO A 9 14.16 -12.08 -12.41
N LYS A 10 15.46 -11.82 -12.38
CA LYS A 10 16.42 -12.50 -11.49
C LYS A 10 16.79 -11.66 -10.25
N VAL A 11 16.24 -10.45 -10.12
CA VAL A 11 16.46 -9.60 -8.95
C VAL A 11 15.47 -10.01 -7.86
N THR A 12 15.95 -10.81 -6.94
CA THR A 12 15.18 -11.23 -5.74
C THR A 12 15.04 -10.09 -4.75
N PRO A 13 14.08 -10.13 -3.81
CA PRO A 13 14.01 -9.19 -2.71
C PRO A 13 15.34 -9.00 -1.96
N GLY A 14 16.03 -10.10 -1.62
CA GLY A 14 17.34 -10.05 -0.94
C GLY A 14 18.43 -9.38 -1.78
N LYS A 15 18.45 -9.58 -3.11
CA LYS A 15 19.37 -8.84 -3.99
C LYS A 15 19.07 -7.35 -4.01
N LEU A 16 17.79 -6.96 -4.05
CA LEU A 16 17.39 -5.56 -4.02
C LEU A 16 17.79 -4.91 -2.70
N ARG A 17 17.58 -5.60 -1.57
CA ARG A 17 18.01 -5.16 -0.25
C ARG A 17 19.53 -4.95 -0.19
N ALA A 18 20.31 -5.92 -0.66
CA ALA A 18 21.76 -5.80 -0.74
C ALA A 18 22.20 -4.60 -1.60
N ALA A 19 21.53 -4.36 -2.74
CA ALA A 19 21.79 -3.21 -3.60
C ALA A 19 21.51 -1.88 -2.88
N MET A 20 20.41 -1.80 -2.12
CA MET A 20 20.08 -0.61 -1.34
C MET A 20 21.08 -0.37 -0.21
N LYS A 21 21.52 -1.42 0.48
CA LYS A 21 22.62 -1.30 1.48
C LYS A 21 23.91 -0.76 0.85
N LYS A 22 24.24 -1.17 -0.39
CA LYS A 22 25.39 -0.58 -1.12
C LYS A 22 25.21 0.90 -1.49
N LEU A 23 23.96 1.39 -1.62
CA LEU A 23 23.67 2.82 -1.75
C LEU A 23 23.84 3.59 -0.45
N GLY A 24 23.94 2.90 0.69
CA GLY A 24 24.10 3.50 2.01
C GLY A 24 22.84 3.49 2.87
N PHE A 25 21.77 2.81 2.46
CA PHE A 25 20.64 2.56 3.34
C PHE A 25 21.04 1.65 4.49
N ALA A 26 20.69 2.04 5.71
CA ALA A 26 20.98 1.26 6.91
C ALA A 26 20.15 -0.03 6.96
N ASP A 27 18.87 0.07 6.58
CA ASP A 27 18.00 -1.08 6.50
C ASP A 27 16.87 -0.87 5.46
N VAL A 28 16.12 -1.93 5.17
CA VAL A 28 15.04 -1.96 4.16
C VAL A 28 13.87 -2.79 4.68
N PHE A 29 12.69 -2.19 4.70
CA PHE A 29 11.46 -2.80 5.20
C PHE A 29 10.45 -3.00 4.07
N GLU A 30 9.70 -4.11 4.12
CA GLU A 30 8.60 -4.35 3.21
C GLU A 30 7.36 -3.56 3.65
N VAL A 31 6.85 -2.68 2.79
CA VAL A 31 5.66 -1.86 3.12
C VAL A 31 4.37 -2.70 3.22
N ALA A 32 4.39 -3.96 2.80
CA ALA A 32 3.26 -4.86 2.98
C ALA A 32 2.92 -5.09 4.47
N ILE A 33 3.88 -4.93 5.39
CA ILE A 33 3.61 -4.89 6.83
C ILE A 33 2.58 -3.80 7.17
N GLY A 34 2.84 -2.59 6.69
CA GLY A 34 1.91 -1.48 6.88
C GLY A 34 0.58 -1.67 6.14
N ALA A 35 0.56 -2.47 5.06
CA ALA A 35 -0.68 -2.84 4.39
C ALA A 35 -1.53 -3.80 5.23
N ASP A 36 -0.90 -4.74 5.93
CA ASP A 36 -1.59 -5.63 6.86
C ASP A 36 -2.28 -4.84 7.97
N LEU A 37 -1.56 -3.92 8.60
CA LEU A 37 -2.10 -3.08 9.66
C LEU A 37 -3.22 -2.15 9.17
N CYS A 38 -3.01 -1.50 8.03
CA CYS A 38 -4.02 -0.66 7.37
C CYS A 38 -5.31 -1.44 7.07
N THR A 39 -5.17 -2.70 6.63
CA THR A 39 -6.31 -3.58 6.35
C THR A 39 -7.16 -3.83 7.60
N VAL A 40 -6.52 -4.16 8.71
CA VAL A 40 -7.23 -4.45 9.96
C VAL A 40 -7.93 -3.21 10.50
N GLU A 41 -7.28 -2.04 10.42
CA GLU A 41 -7.87 -0.75 10.79
C GLU A 41 -9.08 -0.42 9.89
N GLU A 42 -8.96 -0.52 8.56
CA GLU A 42 -10.07 -0.30 7.62
C GLU A 42 -11.22 -1.33 7.81
N ALA A 43 -10.91 -2.57 8.20
CA ALA A 43 -11.92 -3.58 8.49
C ALA A 43 -12.73 -3.22 9.75
N HIS A 44 -12.08 -2.78 10.80
CA HIS A 44 -12.77 -2.29 12.01
C HIS A 44 -13.62 -1.05 11.72
N ASP A 45 -13.06 -0.04 11.03
CA ASP A 45 -13.80 1.16 10.63
C ASP A 45 -15.05 0.81 9.83
N PHE A 46 -14.93 -0.11 8.86
CA PHE A 46 -16.08 -0.54 8.06
C PHE A 46 -17.17 -1.19 8.91
N LEU A 47 -16.79 -2.10 9.81
CA LEU A 47 -17.74 -2.79 10.69
C LEU A 47 -18.45 -1.85 11.66
N GLU A 48 -17.76 -0.80 12.13
CA GLU A 48 -18.33 0.16 13.09
C GLU A 48 -19.17 1.26 12.43
N GLU A 49 -18.90 1.58 11.17
CA GLU A 49 -19.49 2.75 10.52
C GLU A 49 -20.52 2.44 9.45
N VAL A 50 -20.37 1.32 8.75
CA VAL A 50 -21.25 0.99 7.60
C VAL A 50 -22.25 -0.11 8.00
N PRO A 51 -23.57 0.06 7.76
CA PRO A 51 -24.22 1.21 7.12
C PRO A 51 -24.75 2.26 8.11
N GLU A 52 -24.59 2.09 9.43
CA GLU A 52 -25.31 2.86 10.46
C GLU A 52 -24.94 4.33 10.50
N LYS A 53 -23.65 4.66 10.28
CA LYS A 53 -23.16 6.03 10.31
C LYS A 53 -22.84 6.55 8.90
N LEU A 54 -22.35 5.66 8.04
CA LEU A 54 -21.97 5.95 6.65
C LEU A 54 -22.70 5.01 5.71
N ASP A 55 -23.29 5.57 4.66
CA ASP A 55 -23.94 4.75 3.62
C ASP A 55 -22.92 3.77 2.97
N TRP A 56 -21.67 4.15 2.87
CA TRP A 56 -20.58 3.37 2.29
C TRP A 56 -19.23 3.89 2.78
N MET A 57 -18.17 3.09 2.69
CA MET A 57 -16.81 3.49 3.00
C MET A 57 -15.88 3.29 1.80
N GLY A 58 -14.98 4.24 1.58
CA GLY A 58 -13.92 4.16 0.58
C GLY A 58 -12.56 3.92 1.23
N THR A 59 -11.71 3.10 0.60
CA THR A 59 -10.35 2.84 1.09
C THR A 59 -9.47 4.09 1.05
N SER A 60 -8.44 4.15 1.90
CA SER A 60 -7.60 5.34 2.08
C SER A 60 -6.29 5.32 1.30
N CYS A 61 -5.75 4.13 0.99
CA CYS A 61 -4.34 3.91 0.66
C CYS A 61 -3.84 4.55 -0.64
N CYS A 62 -4.72 4.85 -1.62
CA CYS A 62 -4.35 5.53 -2.86
C CYS A 62 -4.55 7.05 -2.76
N PRO A 63 -3.47 7.88 -2.67
CA PRO A 63 -3.62 9.32 -2.47
C PRO A 63 -4.23 10.04 -3.69
N ALA A 64 -4.09 9.51 -4.90
CA ALA A 64 -4.72 10.08 -6.09
C ALA A 64 -6.25 9.91 -6.04
N TRP A 65 -6.73 8.73 -5.65
CA TRP A 65 -8.14 8.43 -5.43
C TRP A 65 -8.73 9.27 -4.29
N SER A 66 -8.15 9.19 -3.10
CA SER A 66 -8.68 9.88 -1.92
C SER A 66 -8.73 11.40 -2.09
N MET A 67 -7.71 11.99 -2.75
CA MET A 67 -7.71 13.42 -3.07
C MET A 67 -8.75 13.78 -4.12
N MET A 68 -8.94 12.97 -5.15
CA MET A 68 -9.99 13.21 -6.14
C MET A 68 -11.37 13.13 -5.48
N ALA A 69 -11.63 12.11 -4.67
CA ALA A 69 -12.88 11.95 -3.94
C ALA A 69 -13.17 13.18 -3.08
N LYS A 70 -12.24 13.58 -2.21
CA LYS A 70 -12.38 14.73 -1.29
C LYS A 70 -12.52 16.07 -2.03
N LYS A 71 -11.91 16.26 -3.21
CA LYS A 71 -12.00 17.52 -3.98
C LYS A 71 -13.22 17.62 -4.87
N LEU A 72 -13.60 16.55 -5.56
CA LEU A 72 -14.72 16.56 -6.52
C LEU A 72 -16.06 16.21 -5.89
N PHE A 73 -16.03 15.51 -4.76
CA PHE A 73 -17.22 15.09 -4.00
C PHE A 73 -17.04 15.44 -2.52
N PRO A 74 -16.93 16.73 -2.16
CA PRO A 74 -16.61 17.16 -0.80
C PRO A 74 -17.62 16.70 0.25
N GLN A 75 -18.86 16.40 -0.15
CA GLN A 75 -19.88 15.79 0.71
C GLN A 75 -19.51 14.39 1.20
N PHE A 76 -18.59 13.69 0.52
CA PHE A 76 -18.12 12.35 0.86
C PHE A 76 -16.73 12.32 1.48
N LYS A 77 -16.25 13.46 1.98
CA LYS A 77 -14.92 13.54 2.59
C LYS A 77 -14.75 12.56 3.75
N ASP A 78 -15.82 12.35 4.51
CA ASP A 78 -15.86 11.52 5.71
C ASP A 78 -16.15 10.03 5.39
N ASN A 79 -16.61 9.73 4.16
CA ASN A 79 -16.74 8.36 3.67
C ASN A 79 -15.39 7.73 3.26
N ILE A 80 -14.35 8.52 3.04
CA ILE A 80 -13.02 7.98 2.76
C ILE A 80 -12.33 7.70 4.07
N SER A 81 -12.01 6.45 4.32
CA SER A 81 -11.35 5.97 5.53
C SER A 81 -10.22 6.90 5.97
N MET A 82 -10.11 7.09 7.25
CA MET A 82 -9.05 7.89 7.87
C MET A 82 -7.85 7.04 8.30
N ALA A 83 -7.90 5.72 8.09
CA ALA A 83 -6.78 4.83 8.32
C ALA A 83 -5.52 5.37 7.62
N LEU A 84 -4.40 5.27 8.32
CA LEU A 84 -3.12 5.69 7.77
C LEU A 84 -2.72 4.77 6.61
N THR A 85 -2.10 5.36 5.59
CA THR A 85 -1.66 4.55 4.45
C THR A 85 -0.49 3.64 4.83
N PRO A 86 -0.30 2.49 4.15
CA PRO A 86 0.81 1.57 4.43
C PRO A 86 2.19 2.24 4.50
N MET A 87 2.41 3.25 3.65
CA MET A 87 3.65 4.05 3.67
C MET A 87 3.85 4.74 5.02
N VAL A 88 2.82 5.39 5.55
CA VAL A 88 2.89 6.15 6.80
C VAL A 88 2.97 5.23 8.00
N ILE A 89 2.17 4.15 8.02
CA ILE A 89 2.20 3.13 9.07
C ILE A 89 3.62 2.57 9.22
N THR A 90 4.20 2.06 8.13
CA THR A 90 5.54 1.49 8.16
C THR A 90 6.58 2.53 8.60
N ALA A 91 6.48 3.76 8.12
CA ALA A 91 7.39 4.84 8.50
C ALA A 91 7.33 5.15 10.01
N ARG A 92 6.13 5.22 10.60
CA ARG A 92 5.96 5.45 12.04
C ARG A 92 6.50 4.31 12.87
N MET A 93 6.22 3.06 12.47
CA MET A 93 6.78 1.87 13.14
C MET A 93 8.32 1.93 13.18
N VAL A 94 8.95 2.21 12.04
CA VAL A 94 10.42 2.32 11.97
C VAL A 94 10.94 3.48 12.82
N LYS A 95 10.28 4.64 12.80
CA LYS A 95 10.69 5.79 13.64
C LYS A 95 10.46 5.57 15.12
N LYS A 96 9.49 4.74 15.52
CA LYS A 96 9.30 4.37 16.93
C LYS A 96 10.51 3.58 17.44
N ASP A 97 11.05 2.66 16.64
CA ASP A 97 12.23 1.86 17.00
C ASP A 97 13.52 2.65 16.80
N HIS A 98 13.55 3.54 15.80
CA HIS A 98 14.70 4.33 15.39
C HIS A 98 14.31 5.82 15.23
N PRO A 99 14.19 6.58 16.35
CA PRO A 99 13.64 7.95 16.31
C PRO A 99 14.42 8.94 15.42
N ASN A 100 15.70 8.68 15.18
CA ASN A 100 16.57 9.51 14.33
C ASN A 100 16.65 9.01 12.88
N ALA A 101 15.93 7.95 12.50
CA ALA A 101 15.96 7.43 11.15
C ALA A 101 15.39 8.42 10.15
N ARG A 102 16.06 8.52 8.99
CA ARG A 102 15.49 9.18 7.79
C ARG A 102 14.79 8.13 6.95
N ILE A 103 13.51 8.35 6.73
CA ILE A 103 12.65 7.41 6.01
C ILE A 103 12.57 7.80 4.54
N VAL A 104 12.94 6.87 3.68
CA VAL A 104 12.80 6.98 2.23
C VAL A 104 11.79 5.94 1.76
N PHE A 105 10.61 6.37 1.34
CA PHE A 105 9.67 5.48 0.68
C PHE A 105 10.07 5.28 -0.77
N ILE A 106 10.15 4.01 -1.19
CA ILE A 106 10.48 3.63 -2.56
C ILE A 106 9.32 2.85 -3.17
N GLY A 107 8.75 3.40 -4.24
CA GLY A 107 7.57 2.79 -4.87
C GLY A 107 7.22 3.44 -6.22
N PRO A 108 6.26 2.90 -6.96
CA PRO A 108 5.98 3.35 -8.33
C PRO A 108 5.17 4.66 -8.41
N CYS A 109 4.84 5.28 -7.28
CA CYS A 109 3.75 6.26 -7.20
C CYS A 109 4.24 7.71 -7.05
N ALA A 110 4.01 8.54 -8.08
CA ALA A 110 4.30 9.97 -7.99
C ALA A 110 3.39 10.70 -6.98
N ALA A 111 2.13 10.26 -6.78
CA ALA A 111 1.21 10.88 -5.83
C ALA A 111 1.66 10.71 -4.37
N LYS A 112 2.47 9.70 -4.04
CA LYS A 112 3.08 9.52 -2.72
C LYS A 112 4.05 10.65 -2.37
N LYS A 113 4.66 11.31 -3.36
CA LYS A 113 5.49 12.52 -3.14
C LYS A 113 4.65 13.67 -2.55
N LEU A 114 3.41 13.82 -3.05
CA LEU A 114 2.48 14.84 -2.52
C LEU A 114 1.92 14.44 -1.15
N GLU A 115 1.68 13.15 -0.93
CA GLU A 115 1.22 12.66 0.37
C GLU A 115 2.27 12.91 1.45
N ALA A 116 3.53 12.57 1.22
CA ALA A 116 4.62 12.81 2.15
C ALA A 116 4.80 14.30 2.53
N ASN A 117 4.36 15.23 1.69
CA ASN A 117 4.40 16.67 1.97
C ASN A 117 3.20 17.20 2.78
N ARG A 118 2.19 16.36 3.08
CA ARG A 118 1.04 16.81 3.90
C ARG A 118 1.49 17.13 5.33
N LYS A 119 0.89 18.16 5.92
CA LYS A 119 1.22 18.60 7.30
C LYS A 119 1.11 17.48 8.33
N SER A 120 0.15 16.57 8.16
CA SER A 120 -0.13 15.45 9.09
C SER A 120 0.88 14.30 9.02
N VAL A 121 1.67 14.20 7.95
CA VAL A 121 2.57 13.04 7.73
C VAL A 121 3.98 13.42 7.28
N ARG A 122 4.27 14.70 7.06
CA ARG A 122 5.59 15.15 6.57
C ARG A 122 6.75 14.90 7.53
N SER A 123 6.45 14.63 8.81
CA SER A 123 7.44 14.23 9.80
C SER A 123 7.73 12.73 9.78
N ASP A 124 6.86 11.93 9.14
CA ASP A 124 6.97 10.48 9.13
C ASP A 124 7.85 9.99 7.97
N VAL A 125 7.69 10.58 6.78
CA VAL A 125 8.40 10.20 5.55
C VAL A 125 9.23 11.37 5.04
N ASP A 126 10.56 11.23 5.04
CA ASP A 126 11.47 12.30 4.66
C ASP A 126 11.60 12.44 3.12
N PHE A 127 11.63 11.31 2.39
CA PHE A 127 11.78 11.29 0.93
C PHE A 127 10.90 10.23 0.29
N VAL A 128 10.54 10.45 -0.97
CA VAL A 128 9.84 9.49 -1.82
C VAL A 128 10.58 9.37 -3.14
N LEU A 129 11.02 8.15 -3.48
CA LEU A 129 11.68 7.83 -4.74
C LEU A 129 10.81 6.86 -5.55
N THR A 130 10.81 7.04 -6.86
CA THR A 130 10.25 6.05 -7.80
C THR A 130 11.25 4.94 -8.10
N PHE A 131 10.80 3.84 -8.69
CA PHE A 131 11.71 2.78 -9.12
C PHE A 131 12.66 3.26 -10.23
N GLU A 132 12.18 4.18 -11.09
CA GLU A 132 12.99 4.79 -12.13
C GLU A 132 14.12 5.65 -11.52
N GLU A 133 13.80 6.48 -10.51
CA GLU A 133 14.80 7.27 -9.79
C GLU A 133 15.81 6.38 -9.05
N LEU A 134 15.34 5.30 -8.42
CA LEU A 134 16.22 4.34 -7.75
C LEU A 134 17.14 3.61 -8.74
N LEU A 135 16.63 3.24 -9.92
CA LEU A 135 17.45 2.63 -10.98
C LEU A 135 18.58 3.55 -11.39
N GLY A 136 18.30 4.86 -11.59
CA GLY A 136 19.34 5.85 -11.87
C GLY A 136 20.40 5.95 -10.77
N MET A 137 20.02 5.77 -9.49
CA MET A 137 20.99 5.72 -8.38
C MET A 137 21.86 4.46 -8.44
N PHE A 138 21.29 3.30 -8.79
CA PHE A 138 22.03 2.06 -8.96
C PHE A 138 23.03 2.18 -10.10
N ASP A 139 22.62 2.74 -11.24
CA ASP A 139 23.51 2.97 -12.40
C ASP A 139 24.66 3.94 -12.06
N ALA A 140 24.36 5.03 -11.36
CA ALA A 140 25.36 6.01 -10.95
C ALA A 140 26.39 5.44 -9.93
N LYS A 141 26.04 4.38 -9.22
CA LYS A 141 26.91 3.66 -8.29
C LYS A 141 27.48 2.36 -8.85
N GLU A 142 27.27 2.13 -10.15
CA GLU A 142 27.75 0.93 -10.88
C GLU A 142 27.35 -0.39 -10.19
N ILE A 143 26.11 -0.43 -9.61
CA ILE A 143 25.59 -1.63 -8.95
C ILE A 143 25.06 -2.59 -9.99
N ASP A 144 25.79 -3.68 -10.24
CA ASP A 144 25.37 -4.74 -11.17
C ASP A 144 24.69 -5.89 -10.43
N PHE A 145 23.37 -6.05 -10.66
CA PHE A 145 22.58 -7.13 -10.09
C PHE A 145 22.99 -8.54 -10.53
N LYS A 146 23.78 -8.67 -11.61
CA LYS A 146 24.26 -9.99 -12.09
C LYS A 146 25.33 -10.54 -11.16
N THR A 147 26.19 -9.67 -10.64
CA THR A 147 27.32 -10.01 -9.76
C THR A 147 26.98 -9.86 -8.30
N LEU A 148 25.86 -9.18 -7.96
CA LEU A 148 25.44 -8.95 -6.61
C LEU A 148 24.89 -10.23 -5.97
N GLU A 149 25.45 -10.64 -4.86
CA GLU A 149 24.91 -11.70 -4.01
C GLU A 149 23.79 -11.14 -3.11
N ALA A 150 22.76 -11.97 -2.88
CA ALA A 150 21.72 -11.65 -1.91
C ALA A 150 22.28 -11.82 -0.50
N ASP A 151 21.90 -10.94 0.42
CA ASP A 151 22.22 -11.13 1.84
C ASP A 151 21.42 -12.36 2.36
N PRO A 152 22.08 -13.39 2.91
CA PRO A 152 21.40 -14.59 3.41
C PRO A 152 20.44 -14.31 4.58
N ALA A 153 20.66 -13.23 5.33
CA ALA A 153 19.77 -12.82 6.42
C ALA A 153 18.51 -12.06 5.93
N ASP A 154 18.42 -11.79 4.64
CA ASP A 154 17.39 -10.94 4.05
C ASP A 154 16.16 -11.73 3.58
N GLY A 155 15.53 -12.48 4.46
CA GLY A 155 14.14 -12.88 4.24
C GLY A 155 13.26 -11.64 4.26
N MET A 156 12.72 -11.22 3.10
CA MET A 156 11.65 -10.21 3.04
C MET A 156 10.28 -10.87 3.23
N ASP A 157 10.20 -11.80 4.17
CA ASP A 157 8.99 -12.52 4.48
C ASP A 157 8.29 -11.86 5.68
N GLU A 158 7.97 -10.59 5.51
CA GLU A 158 7.46 -9.75 6.58
C GLU A 158 5.98 -9.42 6.40
N GLY A 159 5.51 -9.23 5.15
CA GLY A 159 4.11 -8.93 4.84
C GLY A 159 3.30 -10.16 4.45
N SER A 160 2.00 -10.15 4.77
CA SER A 160 1.07 -11.21 4.37
C SER A 160 0.85 -11.25 2.85
N GLY A 161 0.28 -12.35 2.36
CA GLY A 161 -0.14 -12.46 0.97
C GLY A 161 -1.16 -11.38 0.59
N PHE A 162 -2.15 -11.12 1.43
CA PHE A 162 -3.13 -10.06 1.18
C PHE A 162 -2.49 -8.67 1.25
N GLY A 163 -1.60 -8.38 2.18
CA GLY A 163 -0.84 -7.12 2.22
C GLY A 163 0.02 -6.91 0.96
N ARG A 164 0.66 -7.97 0.45
CA ARG A 164 1.36 -7.95 -0.83
C ARG A 164 0.43 -7.73 -2.02
N GLY A 165 -0.82 -8.17 -1.92
CA GLY A 165 -1.87 -7.97 -2.92
C GLY A 165 -2.24 -6.52 -3.19
N PHE A 166 -2.00 -5.59 -2.27
CA PHE A 166 -2.33 -4.16 -2.40
C PHE A 166 -1.78 -3.51 -3.66
N ALA A 167 -0.72 -4.05 -4.25
CA ALA A 167 -0.11 -3.48 -5.45
C ALA A 167 -0.93 -3.67 -6.73
N VAL A 168 -1.88 -4.58 -6.74
CA VAL A 168 -2.76 -4.90 -7.88
C VAL A 168 -4.17 -4.38 -7.60
N GLY A 169 -4.85 -3.90 -8.63
CA GLY A 169 -6.21 -3.41 -8.51
C GLY A 169 -7.18 -4.47 -7.98
N GLY A 170 -8.06 -4.09 -7.05
CA GLY A 170 -8.93 -4.99 -6.31
C GLY A 170 -8.27 -5.66 -5.10
N GLY A 171 -6.96 -5.51 -4.94
CA GLY A 171 -6.21 -6.18 -3.87
C GLY A 171 -6.47 -5.61 -2.49
N VAL A 172 -6.76 -4.31 -2.39
CA VAL A 172 -7.09 -3.66 -1.11
C VAL A 172 -8.44 -4.13 -0.61
N ALA A 173 -9.48 -4.06 -1.47
CA ALA A 173 -10.81 -4.54 -1.11
C ALA A 173 -10.79 -6.03 -0.74
N ALA A 174 -10.05 -6.85 -1.48
CA ALA A 174 -9.92 -8.28 -1.18
C ALA A 174 -9.30 -8.53 0.20
N ALA A 175 -8.29 -7.74 0.59
CA ALA A 175 -7.67 -7.84 1.90
C ALA A 175 -8.62 -7.41 3.02
N VAL A 176 -9.31 -6.27 2.86
CA VAL A 176 -10.28 -5.78 3.85
C VAL A 176 -11.45 -6.74 4.02
N VAL A 177 -11.97 -7.31 2.92
CA VAL A 177 -13.04 -8.33 2.97
C VAL A 177 -12.58 -9.58 3.71
N GLU A 178 -11.34 -10.03 3.48
CA GLU A 178 -10.78 -11.17 4.20
C GLU A 178 -10.69 -10.90 5.69
N ALA A 179 -10.18 -9.74 6.07
CA ALA A 179 -10.08 -9.34 7.48
C ALA A 179 -11.46 -9.21 8.14
N ILE A 180 -12.45 -8.58 7.48
CA ILE A 180 -13.81 -8.49 7.99
C ILE A 180 -14.40 -9.88 8.21
N LYS A 181 -14.24 -10.80 7.27
CA LYS A 181 -14.75 -12.16 7.39
C LYS A 181 -14.07 -12.97 8.49
N HIS A 182 -12.86 -12.61 8.85
CA HIS A 182 -12.16 -13.19 9.99
C HIS A 182 -12.71 -12.66 11.31
N ILE A 183 -13.06 -11.36 11.36
CA ILE A 183 -13.60 -10.68 12.55
C ILE A 183 -15.08 -11.01 12.74
N ASP A 184 -15.87 -10.91 11.68
CA ASP A 184 -17.32 -11.15 11.64
C ASP A 184 -17.67 -12.01 10.40
N PRO A 185 -17.67 -13.36 10.54
CA PRO A 185 -17.91 -14.29 9.44
C PRO A 185 -19.27 -14.16 8.76
N ASP A 186 -20.28 -13.69 9.50
CA ASP A 186 -21.67 -13.58 9.01
C ASP A 186 -21.91 -12.23 8.29
N ARG A 187 -20.98 -11.31 8.35
CA ARG A 187 -21.11 -9.99 7.72
C ARG A 187 -21.15 -10.11 6.20
N GLU A 188 -22.25 -9.66 5.59
CA GLU A 188 -22.32 -9.44 4.15
C GLU A 188 -21.57 -8.16 3.77
N ILE A 189 -20.72 -8.24 2.74
CA ILE A 189 -19.93 -7.13 2.26
C ILE A 189 -20.11 -6.98 0.76
N LEU A 190 -20.58 -5.82 0.34
CA LEU A 190 -20.66 -5.43 -1.04
C LEU A 190 -19.43 -4.63 -1.43
N ILE A 191 -18.77 -4.97 -2.51
CA ILE A 191 -17.56 -4.28 -2.96
C ILE A 191 -17.73 -3.74 -4.39
N GLU A 192 -17.09 -2.60 -4.64
CA GLU A 192 -16.83 -2.13 -5.99
C GLU A 192 -15.41 -1.59 -6.10
N TYR A 193 -14.81 -1.82 -7.24
CA TYR A 193 -13.45 -1.40 -7.55
C TYR A 193 -13.43 -0.42 -8.73
N GLY A 194 -12.87 0.77 -8.51
CA GLY A 194 -12.66 1.79 -9.53
C GLY A 194 -11.26 1.72 -10.11
N ASP A 195 -11.15 1.24 -11.37
CA ASP A 195 -9.87 1.07 -12.07
C ASP A 195 -9.47 2.34 -12.85
N GLY A 196 -8.66 3.16 -12.22
CA GLY A 196 -8.29 4.48 -12.71
C GLY A 196 -9.30 5.57 -12.32
N LEU A 197 -8.85 6.84 -12.31
CA LEU A 197 -9.64 7.97 -11.82
C LEU A 197 -10.97 8.18 -12.55
N LYS A 198 -11.06 7.78 -13.81
CA LYS A 198 -12.31 7.87 -14.58
C LYS A 198 -13.38 6.93 -14.01
N GLU A 199 -13.03 5.68 -13.75
CA GLU A 199 -13.94 4.70 -13.17
C GLU A 199 -14.25 5.04 -11.71
N CYS A 200 -13.25 5.48 -10.93
CA CYS A 200 -13.47 6.00 -9.59
C CYS A 200 -14.51 7.13 -9.55
N ARG A 201 -14.46 8.05 -10.53
CA ARG A 201 -15.44 9.14 -10.63
C ARG A 201 -16.86 8.62 -10.93
N LYS A 202 -16.99 7.60 -11.78
CA LYS A 202 -18.29 6.95 -12.05
C LYS A 202 -18.82 6.27 -10.79
N MET A 203 -17.99 5.54 -10.09
CA MET A 203 -18.32 4.87 -8.82
C MET A 203 -18.84 5.87 -7.80
N LEU A 204 -18.19 7.02 -7.61
CA LEU A 204 -18.65 8.10 -6.73
C LEU A 204 -19.97 8.75 -7.21
N ALA A 205 -20.18 8.86 -8.51
CA ALA A 205 -21.47 9.34 -9.04
C ALA A 205 -22.62 8.37 -8.74
N MET A 206 -22.35 7.05 -8.77
CA MET A 206 -23.31 6.03 -8.36
C MET A 206 -23.57 6.07 -6.86
N ALA A 207 -22.54 6.26 -6.04
CA ALA A 207 -22.67 6.47 -4.59
C ALA A 207 -23.53 7.71 -4.29
N LYS A 208 -23.32 8.82 -5.01
CA LYS A 208 -24.13 10.04 -4.89
C LYS A 208 -25.61 9.80 -5.27
N ALA A 209 -25.88 8.86 -6.14
CA ALA A 209 -27.24 8.46 -6.51
C ALA A 209 -27.87 7.44 -5.53
N GLY A 210 -27.25 7.17 -4.37
CA GLY A 210 -27.71 6.23 -3.36
C GLY A 210 -27.63 4.75 -3.77
N LYS A 211 -26.81 4.43 -4.78
CA LYS A 211 -26.71 3.07 -5.33
C LYS A 211 -25.55 2.25 -4.76
N ARG A 212 -24.93 2.74 -3.68
CA ARG A 212 -23.77 2.09 -3.07
C ARG A 212 -23.88 1.97 -1.55
N ASN A 213 -25.11 1.90 -1.05
CA ASN A 213 -25.33 1.70 0.39
C ASN A 213 -24.84 0.31 0.81
N GLY A 214 -24.07 0.23 1.89
CA GLY A 214 -23.46 -0.99 2.40
C GLY A 214 -22.17 -1.40 1.68
N TYR A 215 -21.64 -0.57 0.79
CA TYR A 215 -20.47 -0.92 -0.02
C TYR A 215 -19.14 -0.50 0.63
N LEU A 216 -18.13 -1.35 0.44
CA LEU A 216 -16.72 -0.96 0.48
C LEU A 216 -16.26 -0.60 -0.94
N LEU A 217 -15.77 0.62 -1.12
CA LEU A 217 -15.34 1.15 -2.42
C LEU A 217 -13.81 1.25 -2.47
N GLU A 218 -13.18 0.45 -3.31
CA GLU A 218 -11.76 0.63 -3.61
C GLU A 218 -11.57 1.52 -4.82
N GLY A 219 -10.75 2.57 -4.69
CA GLY A 219 -10.37 3.39 -5.83
C GLY A 219 -8.86 3.39 -6.05
N MET A 220 -8.44 3.11 -7.29
CA MET A 220 -7.06 3.22 -7.72
C MET A 220 -6.89 4.29 -8.78
N GLY A 221 -5.92 5.20 -8.59
CA GLY A 221 -5.64 6.27 -9.54
C GLY A 221 -5.01 5.77 -10.84
N CYS A 222 -4.27 4.66 -10.79
CA CYS A 222 -3.60 4.03 -11.93
C CYS A 222 -4.37 2.79 -12.38
N PRO A 223 -4.72 2.64 -13.69
CA PRO A 223 -5.37 1.45 -14.18
C PRO A 223 -4.51 0.19 -14.01
N GLY A 224 -5.04 -0.79 -13.27
CA GLY A 224 -4.32 -2.01 -12.88
C GLY A 224 -3.70 -1.94 -11.48
N GLY A 225 -3.80 -0.81 -10.77
CA GLY A 225 -3.24 -0.61 -9.43
C GLY A 225 -1.84 -0.01 -9.43
N CYS A 226 -1.11 -0.15 -8.32
CA CYS A 226 0.23 0.42 -8.15
C CYS A 226 1.25 -0.15 -9.15
N VAL A 227 1.06 -1.36 -9.65
CA VAL A 227 1.88 -1.98 -10.71
C VAL A 227 1.87 -1.21 -12.04
N ALA A 228 0.91 -0.28 -12.20
CA ALA A 228 0.80 0.64 -13.33
C ALA A 228 1.19 2.08 -12.97
N GLY A 229 1.84 2.30 -11.84
CA GLY A 229 2.27 3.63 -11.39
C GLY A 229 3.29 4.27 -12.34
N ALA A 230 3.33 5.61 -12.35
CA ALA A 230 4.17 6.38 -13.27
C ALA A 230 5.67 6.11 -13.17
N GLY A 231 6.14 5.60 -12.02
CA GLY A 231 7.56 5.30 -11.78
C GLY A 231 7.89 3.80 -11.89
N THR A 232 7.08 3.01 -12.60
CA THR A 232 7.36 1.59 -12.88
C THR A 232 8.36 1.42 -14.04
N LEU A 233 9.09 0.31 -14.03
CA LEU A 233 10.10 -0.02 -15.04
C LEU A 233 9.64 -1.13 -15.99
N ARG A 234 8.52 -1.79 -15.69
CA ARG A 234 8.03 -2.95 -16.45
C ARG A 234 6.57 -2.80 -16.84
N PRO A 235 6.15 -3.47 -17.93
CA PRO A 235 4.75 -3.51 -18.32
C PRO A 235 3.84 -4.03 -17.21
N VAL A 236 2.63 -3.49 -17.12
CA VAL A 236 1.65 -3.81 -16.08
C VAL A 236 1.41 -5.32 -15.97
N LYS A 237 1.24 -6.02 -17.10
CA LYS A 237 1.00 -7.47 -17.11
C LYS A 237 2.13 -8.27 -16.47
N GLU A 238 3.39 -7.91 -16.72
CA GLU A 238 4.56 -8.57 -16.15
C GLU A 238 4.68 -8.27 -14.65
N SER A 239 4.44 -7.01 -14.28
CA SER A 239 4.46 -6.55 -12.89
C SER A 239 3.37 -7.23 -12.06
N THR A 240 2.13 -7.31 -12.58
CA THR A 240 1.02 -8.03 -11.94
C THR A 240 1.38 -9.50 -11.70
N ALA A 241 1.87 -10.20 -12.74
CA ALA A 241 2.26 -11.60 -12.60
C ALA A 241 3.39 -11.81 -11.58
N SER A 242 4.30 -10.84 -11.44
CA SER A 242 5.37 -10.89 -10.44
C SER A 242 4.84 -10.70 -9.03
N VAL A 243 3.93 -9.73 -8.83
CA VAL A 243 3.26 -9.49 -7.54
C VAL A 243 2.42 -10.69 -7.13
N GLU A 244 1.66 -11.30 -8.05
CA GLU A 244 0.85 -12.49 -7.74
C GLU A 244 1.72 -13.68 -7.27
N ARG A 245 2.87 -13.91 -7.93
CA ARG A 245 3.82 -14.92 -7.47
C ARG A 245 4.37 -14.62 -6.07
N PHE A 246 4.70 -13.35 -5.82
CA PHE A 246 5.25 -12.91 -4.54
C PHE A 246 4.21 -12.98 -3.42
N LYS A 247 2.97 -12.61 -3.70
CA LYS A 247 1.82 -12.78 -2.84
C LYS A 247 1.64 -14.24 -2.42
N ASN A 248 1.61 -15.15 -3.41
CA ASN A 248 1.38 -16.58 -3.18
C ASN A 248 2.57 -17.29 -2.51
N ALA A 249 3.73 -16.65 -2.44
CA ALA A 249 4.93 -17.14 -1.75
C ALA A 249 5.06 -16.59 -0.32
N ALA A 250 4.08 -15.83 0.18
CA ALA A 250 4.10 -15.34 1.56
C ALA A 250 3.95 -16.51 2.55
N SER A 251 4.58 -16.38 3.71
CA SER A 251 4.49 -17.38 4.80
C SER A 251 3.09 -17.46 5.41
N SER A 252 2.39 -16.32 5.49
CA SER A 252 0.96 -16.22 5.83
C SER A 252 0.20 -15.48 4.74
N MET A 253 -1.03 -15.90 4.48
CA MET A 253 -1.93 -15.19 3.56
C MET A 253 -2.71 -14.09 4.24
N SER A 254 -3.15 -14.30 5.49
CA SER A 254 -4.06 -13.40 6.20
C SER A 254 -3.34 -12.19 6.80
N THR A 255 -3.97 -11.02 6.65
CA THR A 255 -3.51 -9.79 7.32
C THR A 255 -3.74 -9.85 8.83
N THR A 256 -4.76 -10.60 9.28
CA THR A 256 -5.09 -10.78 10.70
C THR A 256 -4.12 -11.70 11.44
N GLU A 257 -3.23 -12.38 10.72
CA GLU A 257 -2.16 -13.20 11.28
C GLU A 257 -0.80 -12.47 11.27
N SER A 258 -0.77 -11.21 10.91
CA SER A 258 0.47 -10.43 10.86
C SER A 258 1.11 -10.34 12.26
N PRO A 259 2.40 -10.66 12.40
CA PRO A 259 3.11 -10.56 13.68
C PRO A 259 3.28 -9.12 14.16
N TYR A 260 2.88 -8.14 13.34
CA TYR A 260 3.02 -6.71 13.63
C TYR A 260 1.72 -6.08 14.15
N LEU A 261 0.61 -6.81 14.34
CA LEU A 261 -0.69 -6.24 14.76
C LEU A 261 -0.59 -5.47 16.07
N ASP A 262 0.20 -5.92 17.01
CA ASP A 262 0.43 -5.23 18.28
C ASP A 262 1.07 -3.83 18.11
N ARG A 263 1.65 -3.56 16.93
CA ARG A 263 2.27 -2.29 16.58
C ARG A 263 1.26 -1.22 16.15
N LEU A 264 -0.01 -1.56 15.92
CA LEU A 264 -1.06 -0.57 15.65
C LEU A 264 -1.10 0.51 16.73
N LYS A 265 -1.00 0.15 18.00
CA LYS A 265 -0.90 1.10 19.11
C LYS A 265 0.25 2.11 19.01
N ASP A 266 1.37 1.73 18.35
CA ASP A 266 2.52 2.61 18.17
C ASP A 266 2.28 3.66 17.06
N VAL A 267 1.30 3.41 16.20
CA VAL A 267 1.01 4.21 15.00
C VAL A 267 -0.11 5.21 15.25
N GLU A 268 -1.05 4.88 16.13
CA GLU A 268 -2.23 5.69 16.47
C GLU A 268 -1.89 6.91 17.33
N GLU A 269 -0.77 6.94 18.04
CA GLU A 269 -0.32 8.11 18.78
C GLU A 269 -0.13 9.29 17.82
N LYS A 270 -1.15 10.14 17.77
CA LYS A 270 -1.11 11.42 17.04
C LYS A 270 -0.05 12.30 17.69
N CYS A 271 1.01 12.63 16.91
CA CYS A 271 1.90 13.72 17.23
C CYS A 271 1.16 15.07 17.22
#